data_d03e1799226ee47e178057f4b7035f40
#
_entry.id   d03e1799226ee47e178057f4b7035f40
#
_cell.length_a   1.000
_cell.length_b   1.000
_cell.length_c   1.000
_cell.angle_alpha   90.00
_cell.angle_beta   90.00
_cell.angle_gamma   90.00
#
_symmetry.space_group_name_H-M   'P 1'
#
loop_
_entity.id
_entity.type
_entity.pdbx_description
1 polymer ?
#
loop_
_entity_poly.entity_id
_entity_poly.type
_entity_poly.pdbx_seq_one_letter_code
_entity_poly.pdbx_strand_id
1 'polypeptide(L)'
;MEKTFQIYYTSDTHGHVFPVTYASNSPENAGLLNLAAQVEKDGNTLVLDGGDALQGTPLTQYYLEHREEWPIHPVAAAFNALGLDYFTLGNHDFNFGYEALREYLEAMDGMCLCTNVEDLGGQLRIRPWAVHTLDNGLRIGITGVVTDFVNIWEQPQNLERIRITDAFQAARAACAALRDQCDVCVCIYHGGFEED
;
A
#
# COMPACT_ATOMS: atom_id res chain seq x y z
N MET A 1 -5.17 31.25 10.51
CA MET A 1 -6.22 30.29 10.87
C MET A 1 -5.55 28.90 10.94
N GLU A 2 -5.85 28.15 11.97
CA GLU A 2 -5.43 26.76 12.11
C GLU A 2 -6.11 25.93 11.01
N LYS A 3 -5.37 25.05 10.37
CA LYS A 3 -5.87 24.09 9.37
C LYS A 3 -5.66 22.70 9.90
N THR A 4 -6.67 21.86 9.80
CA THR A 4 -6.64 20.45 10.24
C THR A 4 -6.94 19.54 9.08
N PHE A 5 -6.46 18.30 9.13
CA PHE A 5 -6.81 17.23 8.21
C PHE A 5 -6.84 15.90 8.97
N GLN A 6 -7.46 14.91 8.38
CA GLN A 6 -7.60 13.58 8.95
C GLN A 6 -6.91 12.54 8.08
N ILE A 7 -6.29 11.56 8.71
CA ILE A 7 -5.78 10.36 8.05
C ILE A 7 -6.44 9.13 8.66
N TYR A 8 -7.07 8.30 7.83
CA TYR A 8 -7.35 6.91 8.15
C TYR A 8 -6.16 6.09 7.65
N TYR A 9 -5.64 5.22 8.50
CA TYR A 9 -4.48 4.42 8.19
C TYR A 9 -4.73 2.95 8.47
N THR A 10 -4.42 2.11 7.50
CA THR A 10 -4.40 0.65 7.61
C THR A 10 -3.00 0.12 7.33
N SER A 11 -2.69 -1.08 7.77
CA SER A 11 -1.45 -1.80 7.49
C SER A 11 -1.67 -3.28 7.76
N ASP A 12 -0.90 -4.13 7.11
CA ASP A 12 -0.84 -5.56 7.40
C ASP A 12 -2.22 -6.24 7.33
N THR A 13 -3.00 -5.88 6.30
CA THR A 13 -4.35 -6.43 6.12
C THR A 13 -4.35 -7.87 5.64
N HIS A 14 -3.25 -8.33 5.04
CA HIS A 14 -2.98 -9.72 4.68
C HIS A 14 -4.14 -10.42 3.94
N GLY A 15 -4.80 -9.71 3.04
CA GLY A 15 -5.94 -10.22 2.28
C GLY A 15 -7.22 -10.43 3.11
N HIS A 16 -7.30 -9.86 4.32
CA HIS A 16 -8.49 -9.95 5.17
C HIS A 16 -9.57 -8.97 4.70
N VAL A 17 -10.31 -9.40 3.67
CA VAL A 17 -11.32 -8.58 3.00
C VAL A 17 -12.67 -8.66 3.70
N PHE A 18 -13.15 -9.85 4.01
CA PHE A 18 -14.49 -10.10 4.53
C PHE A 18 -14.55 -10.01 6.06
N PRO A 19 -15.69 -9.58 6.65
CA PRO A 19 -15.89 -9.49 8.09
C PRO A 19 -16.18 -10.86 8.71
N VAL A 20 -15.30 -11.82 8.49
CA VAL A 20 -15.43 -13.20 8.98
C VAL A 20 -14.08 -13.75 9.43
N THR A 21 -14.10 -14.63 10.41
CA THR A 21 -12.96 -15.46 10.75
C THR A 21 -12.79 -16.54 9.67
N TYR A 22 -11.69 -16.57 8.96
CA TYR A 22 -11.47 -17.54 7.88
C TYR A 22 -11.48 -18.99 8.37
N ALA A 23 -11.01 -19.25 9.58
CA ALA A 23 -10.95 -20.61 10.15
C ALA A 23 -12.34 -21.22 10.43
N SER A 24 -13.31 -20.42 10.85
CA SER A 24 -14.64 -20.89 11.25
C SER A 24 -15.79 -20.32 10.42
N ASN A 25 -15.48 -19.39 9.51
CA ASN A 25 -16.45 -18.62 8.75
C ASN A 25 -17.52 -17.93 9.64
N SER A 26 -17.12 -17.58 10.86
CA SER A 26 -17.98 -16.87 11.81
C SER A 26 -17.88 -15.36 11.59
N PRO A 27 -18.97 -14.59 11.76
CA PRO A 27 -18.91 -13.13 11.71
C PRO A 27 -17.89 -12.56 12.70
N GLU A 28 -17.09 -11.61 12.22
CA GLU A 28 -16.06 -10.91 12.99
C GLU A 28 -16.08 -9.42 12.67
N ASN A 29 -15.80 -8.58 13.67
CA ASN A 29 -15.67 -7.13 13.45
C ASN A 29 -14.28 -6.78 12.90
N ALA A 30 -13.97 -7.28 11.72
CA ALA A 30 -12.68 -7.15 11.03
C ALA A 30 -12.87 -7.05 9.52
N GLY A 31 -11.77 -6.96 8.78
CA GLY A 31 -11.74 -6.95 7.32
C GLY A 31 -12.00 -5.60 6.67
N LEU A 32 -11.44 -5.43 5.47
CA LEU A 32 -11.48 -4.17 4.71
C LEU A 32 -12.90 -3.69 4.42
N LEU A 33 -13.82 -4.60 4.11
CA LEU A 33 -15.21 -4.23 3.82
C LEU A 33 -15.95 -3.67 5.06
N ASN A 34 -15.60 -4.15 6.25
CA ASN A 34 -16.15 -3.58 7.48
C ASN A 34 -15.57 -2.18 7.75
N LEU A 35 -14.29 -1.95 7.46
CA LEU A 35 -13.67 -0.63 7.57
C LEU A 35 -14.25 0.35 6.54
N ALA A 36 -14.46 -0.09 5.30
CA ALA A 36 -15.05 0.75 4.24
C ALA A 36 -16.42 1.33 4.63
N ALA A 37 -17.19 0.60 5.43
CA ALA A 37 -18.48 1.08 5.94
C ALA A 37 -18.36 2.13 7.06
N GLN A 38 -17.17 2.35 7.63
CA GLN A 38 -16.93 3.22 8.78
C GLN A 38 -16.10 4.47 8.44
N VAL A 39 -15.44 4.49 7.28
CA VAL A 39 -14.63 5.63 6.85
C VAL A 39 -15.55 6.73 6.34
N GLU A 40 -15.47 7.89 7.01
CA GLU A 40 -16.12 9.12 6.56
C GLU A 40 -15.06 10.01 5.90
N LYS A 41 -15.09 10.09 4.57
CA LYS A 41 -14.11 10.82 3.77
C LYS A 41 -14.68 12.13 3.25
N ASP A 42 -13.97 13.22 3.52
CA ASP A 42 -14.23 14.55 2.95
C ASP A 42 -12.99 15.06 2.20
N GLY A 43 -13.04 16.29 1.68
CA GLY A 43 -11.92 16.90 0.94
C GLY A 43 -10.70 17.25 1.79
N ASN A 44 -10.71 17.00 3.10
CA ASN A 44 -9.59 17.16 4.03
C ASN A 44 -9.18 15.85 4.70
N THR A 45 -9.61 14.74 4.13
CA THR A 45 -9.34 13.39 4.65
C THR A 45 -8.52 12.60 3.64
N LEU A 46 -7.49 11.91 4.13
CA LEU A 46 -6.68 10.94 3.37
C LEU A 46 -6.88 9.54 3.95
N VAL A 47 -6.97 8.56 3.07
CA VAL A 47 -6.95 7.14 3.41
C VAL A 47 -5.64 6.55 2.91
N LEU A 48 -4.82 6.03 3.81
CA LEU A 48 -3.49 5.52 3.54
C LEU A 48 -3.37 4.06 3.97
N ASP A 49 -2.51 3.28 3.29
CA ASP A 49 -2.18 1.90 3.68
C ASP A 49 -0.68 1.66 3.72
N GLY A 50 -0.25 0.90 4.72
CA GLY A 50 1.15 0.60 5.02
C GLY A 50 1.74 -0.59 4.28
N GLY A 51 0.97 -1.31 3.45
CA GLY A 51 1.43 -2.51 2.76
C GLY A 51 1.11 -3.82 3.49
N ASP A 52 1.64 -4.91 2.98
CA ASP A 52 1.32 -6.29 3.37
C ASP A 52 -0.18 -6.60 3.16
N ALA A 53 -0.63 -6.32 1.95
CA ALA A 53 -2.01 -6.51 1.55
C ALA A 53 -2.31 -7.88 0.94
N LEU A 54 -1.33 -8.48 0.23
CA LEU A 54 -1.62 -9.60 -0.67
C LEU A 54 -1.57 -10.97 0.01
N GLN A 55 -0.54 -11.26 0.81
CA GLN A 55 -0.30 -12.59 1.36
C GLN A 55 -0.83 -12.70 2.79
N GLY A 56 -1.53 -13.77 3.13
CA GLY A 56 -1.96 -14.09 4.49
C GLY A 56 -3.27 -14.87 4.58
N THR A 57 -4.28 -14.55 3.77
CA THR A 57 -5.49 -15.36 3.66
C THR A 57 -5.48 -16.21 2.38
N PRO A 58 -6.33 -17.25 2.28
CA PRO A 58 -6.44 -18.05 1.06
C PRO A 58 -6.97 -17.27 -0.15
N LEU A 59 -7.52 -16.08 0.05
CA LEU A 59 -8.23 -15.33 -1.00
C LEU A 59 -7.34 -14.98 -2.18
N THR A 60 -6.14 -14.44 -1.94
CA THR A 60 -5.23 -14.07 -3.03
C THR A 60 -4.73 -15.31 -3.76
N GLN A 61 -4.38 -16.37 -3.04
CA GLN A 61 -3.97 -17.63 -3.67
C GLN A 61 -5.08 -18.18 -4.56
N TYR A 62 -6.31 -18.23 -4.05
CA TYR A 62 -7.47 -18.68 -4.82
C TYR A 62 -7.69 -17.81 -6.07
N TYR A 63 -7.61 -16.50 -5.93
CA TYR A 63 -7.70 -15.56 -7.05
C TYR A 63 -6.63 -15.85 -8.11
N LEU A 64 -5.37 -16.03 -7.71
CA LEU A 64 -4.27 -16.29 -8.66
C LEU A 64 -4.44 -17.59 -9.45
N GLU A 65 -5.10 -18.59 -8.87
CA GLU A 65 -5.41 -19.87 -9.53
C GLU A 65 -6.66 -19.79 -10.44
N HIS A 66 -7.55 -18.80 -10.22
CA HIS A 66 -8.86 -18.68 -10.86
C HIS A 66 -9.12 -17.27 -11.43
N ARG A 67 -8.09 -16.58 -11.91
CA ARG A 67 -8.14 -15.17 -12.36
C ARG A 67 -9.29 -14.89 -13.35
N GLU A 68 -9.53 -15.84 -14.26
CA GLU A 68 -10.53 -15.73 -15.33
C GLU A 68 -11.96 -15.67 -14.80
N GLU A 69 -12.19 -16.10 -13.55
CA GLU A 69 -13.50 -16.09 -12.91
C GLU A 69 -13.81 -14.75 -12.22
N TRP A 70 -12.81 -13.86 -12.11
CA TRP A 70 -12.92 -12.62 -11.35
C TRP A 70 -12.80 -11.38 -12.25
N PRO A 71 -13.73 -10.43 -12.15
CA PRO A 71 -13.66 -9.19 -12.93
C PRO A 71 -12.55 -8.24 -12.50
N ILE A 72 -12.07 -8.36 -11.26
CA ILE A 72 -11.04 -7.53 -10.64
C ILE A 72 -10.35 -8.29 -9.51
N HIS A 73 -9.12 -7.91 -9.19
CA HIS A 73 -8.41 -8.43 -8.02
C HIS A 73 -9.19 -8.13 -6.72
N PRO A 74 -9.57 -9.14 -5.90
CA PRO A 74 -10.52 -8.97 -4.79
C PRO A 74 -10.01 -8.04 -3.69
N VAL A 75 -8.71 -8.07 -3.38
CA VAL A 75 -8.11 -7.17 -2.39
C VAL A 75 -8.11 -5.72 -2.90
N ALA A 76 -7.79 -5.53 -4.19
CA ALA A 76 -7.85 -4.20 -4.81
C ALA A 76 -9.29 -3.66 -4.81
N ALA A 77 -10.28 -4.49 -5.12
CA ALA A 77 -11.69 -4.09 -5.07
C ALA A 77 -12.11 -3.62 -3.67
N ALA A 78 -11.62 -4.28 -2.61
CA ALA A 78 -11.90 -3.88 -1.24
C ALA A 78 -11.25 -2.53 -0.87
N PHE A 79 -10.01 -2.30 -1.26
CA PHE A 79 -9.34 -1.00 -1.07
C PHE A 79 -9.98 0.12 -1.90
N ASN A 80 -10.41 -0.17 -3.13
CA ASN A 80 -11.13 0.80 -3.95
C ASN A 80 -12.47 1.19 -3.28
N ALA A 81 -13.18 0.21 -2.70
CA ALA A 81 -14.40 0.47 -1.92
C ALA A 81 -14.14 1.28 -0.63
N LEU A 82 -12.96 1.10 0.00
CA LEU A 82 -12.51 1.90 1.14
C LEU A 82 -12.18 3.35 0.75
N GLY A 83 -11.92 3.61 -0.54
CA GLY A 83 -11.53 4.93 -1.05
C GLY A 83 -10.07 5.25 -0.74
N LEU A 84 -9.18 4.26 -0.82
CA LEU A 84 -7.75 4.40 -0.59
C LEU A 84 -7.13 5.42 -1.54
N ASP A 85 -6.37 6.39 -1.02
CA ASP A 85 -5.68 7.41 -1.82
C ASP A 85 -4.26 6.98 -2.19
N TYR A 86 -3.48 6.60 -1.16
CA TYR A 86 -2.08 6.23 -1.33
C TYR A 86 -1.72 5.05 -0.44
N PHE A 87 -0.77 4.26 -0.91
CA PHE A 87 -0.24 3.13 -0.15
C PHE A 87 1.22 2.88 -0.48
N THR A 88 1.91 2.15 0.38
CA THR A 88 3.22 1.59 0.07
C THR A 88 3.12 0.08 -0.07
N LEU A 89 4.23 -0.57 -0.40
CA LEU A 89 4.34 -2.02 -0.40
C LEU A 89 4.88 -2.51 0.93
N GLY A 90 4.42 -3.68 1.37
CA GLY A 90 5.04 -4.44 2.43
C GLY A 90 5.90 -5.58 1.90
N ASN A 91 6.57 -6.30 2.78
CA ASN A 91 7.46 -7.38 2.38
C ASN A 91 6.71 -8.59 1.79
N HIS A 92 5.49 -8.82 2.23
CA HIS A 92 4.65 -9.92 1.71
C HIS A 92 3.96 -9.61 0.38
N ASP A 93 3.98 -8.38 -0.09
CA ASP A 93 3.39 -8.03 -1.38
C ASP A 93 4.22 -8.56 -2.57
N PHE A 94 5.47 -8.98 -2.34
CA PHE A 94 6.34 -9.58 -3.35
C PHE A 94 6.23 -11.12 -3.45
N ASN A 95 5.56 -11.79 -2.50
CA ASN A 95 5.56 -13.25 -2.38
C ASN A 95 4.99 -14.01 -3.58
N PHE A 96 4.13 -13.38 -4.36
CA PHE A 96 3.54 -13.99 -5.56
C PHE A 96 4.22 -13.58 -6.87
N GLY A 97 5.36 -12.85 -6.77
CA GLY A 97 6.18 -12.44 -7.89
C GLY A 97 5.64 -11.23 -8.67
N TYR A 98 6.43 -10.83 -9.67
CA TYR A 98 6.25 -9.57 -10.40
C TYR A 98 4.87 -9.43 -11.08
N GLU A 99 4.38 -10.49 -11.76
CA GLU A 99 3.12 -10.39 -12.51
C GLU A 99 1.90 -10.28 -11.59
N ALA A 100 1.90 -10.96 -10.45
CA ALA A 100 0.83 -10.84 -9.46
C ALA A 100 0.82 -9.43 -8.83
N LEU A 101 2.01 -8.90 -8.50
CA LEU A 101 2.15 -7.53 -8.01
C LEU A 101 1.66 -6.52 -9.05
N ARG A 102 2.03 -6.69 -10.34
CA ARG A 102 1.59 -5.83 -11.43
C ARG A 102 0.06 -5.81 -11.56
N GLU A 103 -0.58 -6.98 -11.57
CA GLU A 103 -2.04 -7.11 -11.65
C GLU A 103 -2.74 -6.40 -10.48
N TYR A 104 -2.21 -6.58 -9.26
CA TYR A 104 -2.73 -5.89 -8.08
C TYR A 104 -2.65 -4.37 -8.24
N LEU A 105 -1.46 -3.84 -8.58
CA LEU A 105 -1.23 -2.41 -8.75
C LEU A 105 -2.06 -1.80 -9.88
N GLU A 106 -2.30 -2.54 -10.97
CA GLU A 106 -3.17 -2.10 -12.06
C GLU A 106 -4.64 -2.03 -11.66
N ALA A 107 -5.09 -2.91 -10.77
CA ALA A 107 -6.47 -2.98 -10.29
C ALA A 107 -6.78 -1.91 -9.21
N MET A 108 -5.75 -1.27 -8.64
CA MET A 108 -5.91 -0.24 -7.61
C MET A 108 -6.29 1.11 -8.21
N ASP A 109 -7.31 1.77 -7.65
CA ASP A 109 -7.61 3.18 -7.93
C ASP A 109 -6.59 4.10 -7.22
N GLY A 110 -6.21 3.77 -5.98
CA GLY A 110 -5.18 4.44 -5.20
C GLY A 110 -3.79 4.34 -5.84
N MET A 111 -2.90 5.26 -5.45
CA MET A 111 -1.54 5.33 -6.00
C MET A 111 -0.53 4.66 -5.05
N CYS A 112 0.22 3.69 -5.57
CA CYS A 112 1.37 3.12 -4.87
C CYS A 112 2.53 4.12 -4.83
N LEU A 113 3.01 4.41 -3.63
CA LEU A 113 4.19 5.24 -3.38
C LEU A 113 5.25 4.41 -2.66
N CYS A 114 6.30 4.02 -3.37
CA CYS A 114 7.40 3.24 -2.79
C CYS A 114 8.72 3.67 -3.42
N THR A 115 9.43 4.58 -2.74
CA THR A 115 10.57 5.28 -3.33
C THR A 115 11.86 4.46 -3.41
N ASN A 116 11.95 3.36 -2.63
CA ASN A 116 13.10 2.46 -2.65
C ASN A 116 12.90 1.19 -3.49
N VAL A 117 11.77 1.09 -4.19
CA VAL A 117 11.51 0.00 -5.16
C VAL A 117 11.75 0.51 -6.57
N GLU A 118 12.77 -0.04 -7.24
CA GLU A 118 13.08 0.21 -8.63
C GLU A 118 12.46 -0.88 -9.51
N ASP A 119 11.56 -0.50 -10.39
CA ASP A 119 10.95 -1.40 -11.37
C ASP A 119 11.84 -1.58 -12.59
N LEU A 120 12.61 -2.66 -12.65
CA LEU A 120 13.45 -3.02 -13.78
C LEU A 120 12.63 -3.56 -14.96
N GLY A 121 11.40 -4.01 -14.71
CA GLY A 121 10.45 -4.46 -15.73
C GLY A 121 9.69 -3.33 -16.41
N GLY A 122 9.60 -2.17 -15.78
CA GLY A 122 8.99 -0.95 -16.33
C GLY A 122 7.46 -1.00 -16.46
N GLN A 123 6.77 -1.88 -15.72
CA GLN A 123 5.32 -2.09 -15.83
C GLN A 123 4.55 -1.88 -14.52
N LEU A 124 5.24 -1.61 -13.40
CA LEU A 124 4.58 -1.38 -12.13
C LEU A 124 4.10 0.07 -12.01
N ARG A 125 2.87 0.27 -11.56
CA ARG A 125 2.32 1.60 -11.25
C ARG A 125 2.81 2.09 -9.89
N ILE A 126 4.11 2.31 -9.76
CA ILE A 126 4.76 2.83 -8.55
C ILE A 126 5.28 4.23 -8.83
N ARG A 127 5.13 5.13 -7.87
CA ARG A 127 5.75 6.46 -7.88
C ARG A 127 6.61 6.66 -6.63
N PRO A 128 7.64 7.50 -6.69
CA PRO A 128 8.48 7.76 -5.53
C PRO A 128 7.72 8.59 -4.47
N TRP A 129 6.91 9.55 -4.88
CA TRP A 129 6.11 10.42 -4.01
C TRP A 129 4.96 11.08 -4.76
N ALA A 130 4.07 11.72 -4.00
CA ALA A 130 3.02 12.59 -4.51
C ALA A 130 2.88 13.84 -3.63
N VAL A 131 2.28 14.90 -4.18
CA VAL A 131 1.80 16.05 -3.40
C VAL A 131 0.29 16.13 -3.58
N HIS A 132 -0.45 15.96 -2.48
CA HIS A 132 -1.90 16.04 -2.43
C HIS A 132 -2.31 17.40 -1.86
N THR A 133 -3.19 18.11 -2.57
CA THR A 133 -3.73 19.38 -2.08
C THR A 133 -5.15 19.16 -1.55
N LEU A 134 -5.33 19.39 -0.27
CA LEU A 134 -6.61 19.27 0.42
C LEU A 134 -7.52 20.49 0.14
N ASP A 135 -8.82 20.37 0.36
CA ASP A 135 -9.80 21.45 0.13
C ASP A 135 -9.50 22.71 0.96
N ASN A 136 -8.93 22.55 2.15
CA ASN A 136 -8.48 23.66 2.98
C ASN A 136 -7.18 24.32 2.47
N GLY A 137 -6.61 23.84 1.37
CA GLY A 137 -5.41 24.33 0.72
C GLY A 137 -4.09 23.88 1.37
N LEU A 138 -4.09 22.92 2.33
CA LEU A 138 -2.87 22.28 2.77
C LEU A 138 -2.33 21.34 1.67
N ARG A 139 -1.04 21.42 1.44
CA ARG A 139 -0.32 20.52 0.54
C ARG A 139 0.38 19.45 1.37
N ILE A 140 -0.03 18.22 1.20
CA ILE A 140 0.56 17.06 1.89
C ILE A 140 1.49 16.35 0.91
N GLY A 141 2.79 16.35 1.20
CA GLY A 141 3.77 15.52 0.51
C GLY A 141 3.76 14.12 1.09
N ILE A 142 3.60 13.12 0.25
CA ILE A 142 3.48 11.72 0.70
C ILE A 142 4.51 10.90 -0.05
N THR A 143 5.26 10.07 0.67
CA THR A 143 6.17 9.06 0.13
C THR A 143 6.00 7.76 0.91
N GLY A 144 6.51 6.66 0.37
CA GLY A 144 6.53 5.38 1.05
C GLY A 144 7.85 4.64 0.83
N VAL A 145 8.18 3.76 1.74
CA VAL A 145 9.32 2.83 1.65
C VAL A 145 8.96 1.48 2.27
N VAL A 146 9.56 0.42 1.76
CA VAL A 146 9.51 -0.93 2.33
C VAL A 146 10.90 -1.30 2.86
N THR A 147 10.95 -2.12 3.91
CA THR A 147 12.22 -2.63 4.43
C THR A 147 13.05 -3.31 3.35
N ASP A 148 14.34 -3.01 3.27
CA ASP A 148 15.27 -3.65 2.33
C ASP A 148 15.66 -5.07 2.75
N PHE A 149 15.25 -5.53 3.94
CA PHE A 149 15.30 -6.95 4.33
C PHE A 149 14.49 -7.87 3.41
N VAL A 150 13.57 -7.36 2.60
CA VAL A 150 12.94 -8.10 1.50
C VAL A 150 13.97 -8.79 0.62
N ASN A 151 15.12 -8.17 0.36
CA ASN A 151 16.22 -8.77 -0.39
C ASN A 151 16.80 -10.05 0.24
N ILE A 152 16.55 -10.27 1.55
CA ILE A 152 17.02 -11.42 2.32
C ILE A 152 15.90 -12.45 2.50
N TRP A 153 14.68 -11.97 2.73
CA TRP A 153 13.53 -12.82 3.07
C TRP A 153 12.83 -13.41 1.84
N GLU A 154 12.83 -12.65 0.73
CA GLU A 154 12.09 -13.04 -0.47
C GLU A 154 12.91 -13.99 -1.36
N GLN A 155 12.21 -14.83 -2.11
CA GLN A 155 12.82 -15.73 -3.08
C GLN A 155 13.38 -14.92 -4.26
N PRO A 156 14.63 -15.17 -4.70
CA PRO A 156 15.27 -14.39 -5.75
C PRO A 156 14.46 -14.29 -7.05
N GLN A 157 13.74 -15.37 -7.43
CA GLN A 157 12.91 -15.36 -8.64
C GLN A 157 11.75 -14.35 -8.60
N ASN A 158 11.23 -14.03 -7.40
CA ASN A 158 10.17 -13.04 -7.24
C ASN A 158 10.70 -11.61 -7.42
N LEU A 159 12.02 -11.42 -7.25
CA LEU A 159 12.68 -10.12 -7.35
C LEU A 159 13.50 -9.92 -8.64
N GLU A 160 13.49 -10.86 -9.59
CA GLU A 160 14.32 -10.77 -10.82
C GLU A 160 14.14 -9.46 -11.61
N ARG A 161 12.94 -8.86 -11.53
CA ARG A 161 12.60 -7.60 -12.23
C ARG A 161 12.42 -6.42 -11.29
N ILE A 162 12.86 -6.56 -10.05
CA ILE A 162 12.72 -5.54 -8.99
C ILE A 162 14.08 -5.38 -8.30
N ARG A 163 14.44 -4.14 -7.98
CA ARG A 163 15.54 -3.83 -7.08
C ARG A 163 15.00 -3.05 -5.90
N ILE A 164 15.33 -3.50 -4.68
CA ILE A 164 14.99 -2.79 -3.45
C ILE A 164 16.26 -2.20 -2.89
N THR A 165 16.28 -0.88 -2.74
CA THR A 165 17.41 -0.10 -2.23
C THR A 165 17.20 0.22 -0.75
N ASP A 166 18.23 0.81 -0.10
CA ASP A 166 18.18 1.21 1.30
C ASP A 166 16.97 2.11 1.58
N ALA A 167 16.11 1.66 2.50
CA ALA A 167 14.83 2.32 2.80
C ALA A 167 15.04 3.71 3.43
N PHE A 168 15.99 3.86 4.35
CA PHE A 168 16.21 5.11 5.06
C PHE A 168 16.89 6.17 4.19
N GLN A 169 17.83 5.78 3.32
CA GLN A 169 18.43 6.70 2.36
C GLN A 169 17.39 7.19 1.35
N ALA A 170 16.57 6.29 0.83
CA ALA A 170 15.51 6.64 -0.12
C ALA A 170 14.45 7.55 0.52
N ALA A 171 13.99 7.24 1.74
CA ALA A 171 13.06 8.08 2.49
C ALA A 171 13.61 9.49 2.73
N ARG A 172 14.88 9.62 3.15
CA ARG A 172 15.53 10.93 3.35
C ARG A 172 15.61 11.73 2.05
N ALA A 173 15.95 11.08 0.95
CA ALA A 173 16.01 11.73 -0.36
C ALA A 173 14.64 12.22 -0.83
N ALA A 174 13.60 11.39 -0.70
CA ALA A 174 12.23 11.74 -1.04
C ALA A 174 11.69 12.89 -0.18
N CYS A 175 11.88 12.84 1.15
CA CYS A 175 11.48 13.91 2.05
C CYS A 175 12.22 15.22 1.76
N ALA A 176 13.52 15.16 1.39
CA ALA A 176 14.26 16.35 0.99
C ALA A 176 13.73 16.97 -0.31
N ALA A 177 13.35 16.13 -1.29
CA ALA A 177 12.73 16.58 -2.53
C ALA A 177 11.35 17.21 -2.33
N LEU A 178 10.58 16.74 -1.34
CA LEU A 178 9.24 17.23 -1.01
C LEU A 178 9.24 18.53 -0.18
N ARG A 179 10.34 18.85 0.50
CA ARG A 179 10.42 19.93 1.52
C ARG A 179 9.83 21.26 1.07
N ASP A 180 10.13 21.69 -0.15
CA ASP A 180 9.69 22.98 -0.67
C ASP A 180 8.37 22.89 -1.47
N GLN A 181 7.81 21.68 -1.59
CA GLN A 181 6.62 21.40 -2.38
C GLN A 181 5.37 21.21 -1.54
N CYS A 182 5.51 20.96 -0.24
CA CYS A 182 4.39 20.65 0.65
C CYS A 182 4.50 21.43 1.98
N ASP A 183 3.40 21.47 2.70
CA ASP A 183 3.30 22.09 4.01
C ASP A 183 3.52 21.06 5.14
N VAL A 184 3.18 19.79 4.85
CA VAL A 184 3.40 18.63 5.72
C VAL A 184 3.96 17.48 4.87
N CYS A 185 4.98 16.78 5.37
CA CYS A 185 5.52 15.57 4.73
C CYS A 185 5.14 14.33 5.56
N VAL A 186 4.55 13.35 4.89
CA VAL A 186 4.19 12.04 5.45
C VAL A 186 5.03 10.98 4.76
N CYS A 187 5.74 10.15 5.53
CA CYS A 187 6.43 8.98 5.03
C CYS A 187 5.75 7.74 5.58
N ILE A 188 5.23 6.89 4.71
CA ILE A 188 4.69 5.58 5.05
C ILE A 188 5.87 4.62 5.08
N TYR A 189 6.14 4.00 6.23
CA TYR A 189 7.23 3.04 6.38
C TYR A 189 6.68 1.66 6.71
N HIS A 190 6.99 0.69 5.83
CA HIS A 190 6.72 -0.72 6.11
C HIS A 190 8.02 -1.42 6.50
N GLY A 191 8.14 -1.75 7.77
CA GLY A 191 9.31 -2.43 8.33
C GLY A 191 9.26 -2.48 9.84
N GLY A 192 10.25 -3.17 10.42
CA GLY A 192 10.38 -3.26 11.87
C GLY A 192 10.86 -1.95 12.51
N PHE A 193 10.62 -1.81 13.81
CA PHE A 193 11.30 -0.82 14.63
C PHE A 193 12.66 -1.40 14.97
N GLU A 194 13.68 -0.96 14.26
CA GLU A 194 15.06 -1.40 14.49
C GLU A 194 15.75 -0.35 15.34
N GLU A 195 16.37 -0.82 16.42
CA GLU A 195 17.34 -0.01 17.18
C GLU A 195 18.69 -0.13 16.47
N ASP A 196 19.25 0.99 16.06
CA ASP A 196 20.63 1.09 15.56
C ASP A 196 21.66 0.92 16.70
#